data_0f1dbf74ceae8446bf4538c3bace2414
#
_entry.id   0f1dbf74ceae8446bf4538c3bace2414
#
_cell.length_a   1.000
_cell.length_b   1.000
_cell.length_c   1.000
_cell.angle_alpha   90.00
_cell.angle_beta   90.00
_cell.angle_gamma   90.00
#
_symmetry.space_group_name_H-M   'P 1'
#
loop_
_entity.id
_entity.type
_entity.pdbx_description
1 polymer ?
#
loop_
_entity_poly.entity_id
_entity_poly.type
_entity_poly.pdbx_seq_one_letter_code
_entity_poly.pdbx_strand_id
1 'polypeptide(L)'
;MAGPAMTDDGDAAWIDVSVTVRHGMPHWPDNPPIVMQRAMELVRGHACNLSHLAMGVHTGTHIDAPVHFIHQAAGVDEMPLDATMGPARVIEITDPREITADELRGHSLRSGERVLFRTSNSPRCWLADSFVEDFVYIGEQAAEHLAETRVRTVGVDYLSVGGYHADGAKIHRILLSAGIWIIEGLDLSAVRAGRYEMICLPVKLHGSDGAPARALLRPLT
;
A
#
# COMPACT_ATOMS: atom_id res chain seq x y z
N MET A 1 -12.98 14.00 -19.77
CA MET A 1 -12.17 13.57 -18.62
C MET A 1 -11.49 14.80 -18.07
N ALA A 2 -11.80 15.23 -16.85
CA ALA A 2 -11.17 16.38 -16.21
C ALA A 2 -9.71 16.03 -15.87
N GLY A 3 -8.77 16.94 -16.17
CA GLY A 3 -7.40 16.86 -15.68
C GLY A 3 -7.36 16.96 -14.14
N PRO A 4 -6.20 16.64 -13.50
CA PRO A 4 -6.06 16.81 -12.06
C PRO A 4 -6.39 18.25 -11.66
N ALA A 5 -7.11 18.41 -10.54
CA ALA A 5 -7.39 19.74 -10.00
C ALA A 5 -6.07 20.45 -9.67
N MET A 6 -5.99 21.74 -9.97
CA MET A 6 -4.84 22.60 -9.60
C MET A 6 -5.14 23.29 -8.27
N THR A 7 -4.11 23.51 -7.47
CA THR A 7 -4.20 24.40 -6.30
C THR A 7 -4.19 25.86 -6.75
N ASP A 8 -4.59 26.80 -5.87
CA ASP A 8 -4.56 28.25 -6.16
C ASP A 8 -3.14 28.77 -6.54
N ASP A 9 -2.08 28.05 -6.12
CA ASP A 9 -0.68 28.37 -6.43
C ASP A 9 -0.19 27.77 -7.76
N GLY A 10 -1.06 27.13 -8.55
CA GLY A 10 -0.72 26.53 -9.85
C GLY A 10 -0.07 25.16 -9.77
N ASP A 11 0.16 24.62 -8.59
CA ASP A 11 0.65 23.25 -8.38
C ASP A 11 -0.47 22.21 -8.55
N ALA A 12 -0.10 21.01 -9.01
CA ALA A 12 -1.04 19.90 -9.07
C ALA A 12 -1.50 19.51 -7.65
N ALA A 13 -2.80 19.27 -7.47
CA ALA A 13 -3.37 18.89 -6.20
C ALA A 13 -2.88 17.50 -5.74
N TRP A 14 -2.78 17.30 -4.43
CA TRP A 14 -2.56 15.98 -3.85
C TRP A 14 -3.76 15.07 -4.09
N ILE A 15 -3.47 13.84 -4.47
CA ILE A 15 -4.44 12.77 -4.66
C ILE A 15 -4.29 11.82 -3.48
N ASP A 16 -5.36 11.62 -2.72
CA ASP A 16 -5.40 10.61 -1.67
C ASP A 16 -5.66 9.25 -2.30
N VAL A 17 -4.70 8.35 -2.14
CA VAL A 17 -4.74 6.97 -2.64
C VAL A 17 -4.87 5.95 -1.52
N SER A 18 -5.29 6.42 -0.33
CA SER A 18 -5.58 5.54 0.80
C SER A 18 -7.02 5.04 0.73
N VAL A 19 -7.24 3.81 1.16
CA VAL A 19 -8.61 3.30 1.36
C VAL A 19 -9.17 3.73 2.71
N THR A 20 -10.46 4.03 2.74
CA THR A 20 -11.15 4.38 3.98
C THR A 20 -11.33 3.14 4.85
N VAL A 21 -10.75 3.16 6.05
CA VAL A 21 -10.98 2.10 7.05
C VAL A 21 -12.41 2.18 7.56
N ARG A 22 -13.17 1.11 7.41
CA ARG A 22 -14.58 1.01 7.84
C ARG A 22 -14.93 -0.39 8.31
N HIS A 23 -15.93 -0.48 9.16
CA HIS A 23 -16.49 -1.77 9.55
C HIS A 23 -16.94 -2.56 8.31
N GLY A 24 -16.61 -3.86 8.28
CA GLY A 24 -17.01 -4.76 7.20
C GLY A 24 -16.32 -4.56 5.85
N MET A 25 -15.24 -3.74 5.78
CA MET A 25 -14.44 -3.66 4.55
C MET A 25 -13.68 -4.96 4.30
N PRO A 26 -13.31 -5.27 3.04
CA PRO A 26 -12.41 -6.37 2.75
C PRO A 26 -11.11 -6.26 3.56
N HIS A 27 -10.71 -7.35 4.18
CA HIS A 27 -9.44 -7.51 4.89
C HIS A 27 -8.95 -8.94 4.70
N TRP A 28 -7.70 -9.21 5.01
CA TRP A 28 -7.16 -10.57 4.91
C TRP A 28 -7.95 -11.53 5.81
N PRO A 29 -8.35 -12.72 5.31
CA PRO A 29 -9.32 -13.59 6.01
C PRO A 29 -8.95 -13.95 7.44
N ASP A 30 -7.67 -14.14 7.73
CA ASP A 30 -7.17 -14.56 9.05
C ASP A 30 -6.83 -13.37 9.97
N ASN A 31 -6.98 -12.13 9.49
CA ASN A 31 -6.71 -10.94 10.31
C ASN A 31 -7.87 -10.65 11.27
N PRO A 32 -7.58 -10.06 12.44
CA PRO A 32 -8.62 -9.60 13.35
C PRO A 32 -9.62 -8.66 12.67
N PRO A 33 -10.91 -8.78 12.94
CA PRO A 33 -11.92 -7.92 12.36
C PRO A 33 -11.75 -6.45 12.80
N ILE A 34 -12.17 -5.53 11.93
CA ILE A 34 -12.15 -4.11 12.25
C ILE A 34 -13.31 -3.79 13.19
N VAL A 35 -12.99 -3.30 14.38
CA VAL A 35 -13.96 -2.85 15.37
C VAL A 35 -13.81 -1.35 15.58
N MET A 36 -14.83 -0.60 15.18
CA MET A 36 -14.89 0.85 15.41
C MET A 36 -16.15 1.17 16.20
N GLN A 37 -15.99 1.68 17.41
CA GLN A 37 -17.09 1.93 18.34
C GLN A 37 -17.00 3.35 18.89
N ARG A 38 -18.16 3.96 19.20
CA ARG A 38 -18.25 5.20 19.97
C ARG A 38 -18.19 4.87 21.46
N ALA A 39 -17.07 5.21 22.10
CA ALA A 39 -16.93 5.14 23.56
C ALA A 39 -17.70 6.27 24.26
N MET A 40 -17.76 7.47 23.63
CA MET A 40 -18.53 8.61 24.09
C MET A 40 -19.24 9.28 22.91
N GLU A 41 -20.44 9.85 23.15
CA GLU A 41 -21.27 10.47 22.11
C GLU A 41 -21.95 11.73 22.64
N LEU A 42 -21.81 12.84 21.91
CA LEU A 42 -22.49 14.11 22.24
C LEU A 42 -24.02 13.94 22.29
N VAL A 43 -24.57 13.13 21.38
CA VAL A 43 -26.02 12.86 21.33
C VAL A 43 -26.55 12.16 22.59
N ARG A 44 -25.66 11.53 23.36
CA ARG A 44 -25.99 10.89 24.66
C ARG A 44 -25.62 11.77 25.86
N GLY A 45 -25.31 13.05 25.65
CA GLY A 45 -24.95 14.00 26.70
C GLY A 45 -23.51 13.92 27.19
N HIS A 46 -22.63 13.20 26.52
CA HIS A 46 -21.20 13.21 26.83
C HIS A 46 -20.56 14.54 26.39
N ALA A 47 -19.41 14.88 26.98
CA ALA A 47 -18.68 16.10 26.65
C ALA A 47 -18.07 16.14 25.26
N CYS A 48 -17.83 14.98 24.66
CA CYS A 48 -17.24 14.84 23.32
C CYS A 48 -17.69 13.54 22.64
N ASN A 49 -17.38 13.44 21.34
CA ASN A 49 -17.38 12.16 20.65
C ASN A 49 -15.99 11.53 20.79
N LEU A 50 -15.91 10.31 21.31
CA LEU A 50 -14.68 9.53 21.42
C LEU A 50 -14.87 8.18 20.73
N SER A 51 -13.99 7.86 19.77
CA SER A 51 -14.00 6.56 19.08
C SER A 51 -12.92 5.66 19.66
N HIS A 52 -13.24 4.38 19.78
CA HIS A 52 -12.30 3.28 19.98
C HIS A 52 -12.16 2.52 18.69
N LEU A 53 -10.89 2.23 18.29
CA LEU A 53 -10.55 1.46 17.09
C LEU A 53 -9.69 0.27 17.52
N ALA A 54 -10.09 -0.95 17.12
CA ALA A 54 -9.27 -2.15 17.18
C ALA A 54 -9.26 -2.81 15.79
N MET A 55 -8.07 -3.12 15.28
CA MET A 55 -7.88 -3.78 13.98
C MET A 55 -6.47 -4.37 13.89
N GLY A 56 -6.25 -5.28 12.95
CA GLY A 56 -4.89 -5.71 12.58
C GLY A 56 -4.10 -4.55 11.97
N VAL A 57 -2.80 -4.53 12.16
CA VAL A 57 -1.91 -3.48 11.61
C VAL A 57 -1.82 -3.54 10.09
N HIS A 58 -2.07 -4.71 9.48
CA HIS A 58 -2.16 -4.94 8.04
C HIS A 58 -3.62 -4.80 7.57
N THR A 59 -4.20 -3.63 7.82
CA THR A 59 -5.60 -3.33 7.47
C THR A 59 -5.69 -2.06 6.63
N GLY A 60 -6.38 -2.16 5.50
CA GLY A 60 -6.52 -1.05 4.56
C GLY A 60 -5.18 -0.65 3.96
N THR A 61 -4.93 0.65 3.79
CA THR A 61 -3.61 1.12 3.36
C THR A 61 -2.64 1.06 4.54
N HIS A 62 -1.55 0.32 4.36
CA HIS A 62 -0.56 0.07 5.42
C HIS A 62 0.84 -0.14 4.85
N ILE A 63 1.82 -0.22 5.73
CA ILE A 63 3.21 -0.52 5.40
C ILE A 63 3.65 -1.74 6.18
N ASP A 64 4.31 -2.68 5.48
CA ASP A 64 4.98 -3.81 6.11
C ASP A 64 6.40 -3.46 6.50
N ALA A 65 6.76 -3.81 7.72
CA ALA A 65 8.12 -3.73 8.21
C ALA A 65 8.87 -5.06 8.01
N PRO A 66 10.22 -5.06 7.95
CA PRO A 66 11.01 -6.27 7.80
C PRO A 66 10.67 -7.38 8.81
N VAL A 67 10.37 -7.02 10.05
CA VAL A 67 10.05 -8.00 11.12
C VAL A 67 8.77 -8.80 10.84
N HIS A 68 7.93 -8.37 9.90
CA HIS A 68 6.73 -9.11 9.49
C HIS A 68 7.05 -10.53 9.00
N PHE A 69 8.11 -10.70 8.21
CA PHE A 69 8.52 -12.02 7.68
C PHE A 69 9.95 -12.42 8.03
N ILE A 70 10.73 -11.55 8.68
CA ILE A 70 12.14 -11.78 9.02
C ILE A 70 12.32 -11.65 10.53
N HIS A 71 12.63 -12.77 11.17
CA HIS A 71 12.81 -12.82 12.64
C HIS A 71 13.87 -11.84 13.12
N GLN A 72 13.55 -11.05 14.15
CA GLN A 72 14.43 -10.05 14.77
C GLN A 72 14.90 -8.90 13.83
N ALA A 73 14.18 -8.67 12.73
CA ALA A 73 14.44 -7.53 11.87
C ALA A 73 13.79 -6.24 12.41
N ALA A 74 14.02 -5.13 11.71
CA ALA A 74 13.52 -3.82 12.10
C ALA A 74 11.99 -3.74 12.10
N GLY A 75 11.41 -3.06 13.09
CA GLY A 75 9.99 -2.72 13.14
C GLY A 75 9.65 -1.47 12.33
N VAL A 76 8.36 -1.16 12.21
CA VAL A 76 7.88 -0.01 11.43
C VAL A 76 8.33 1.33 12.03
N ASP A 77 8.58 1.40 13.32
CA ASP A 77 9.09 2.60 14.00
C ASP A 77 10.55 2.94 13.65
N GLU A 78 11.29 1.99 13.07
CA GLU A 78 12.65 2.17 12.57
C GLU A 78 12.70 2.52 11.07
N MET A 79 11.55 2.62 10.39
CA MET A 79 11.48 2.92 8.96
C MET A 79 12.15 4.27 8.63
N PRO A 80 13.11 4.31 7.68
CA PRO A 80 13.65 5.56 7.17
C PRO A 80 12.55 6.36 6.44
N LEU A 81 12.42 7.66 6.75
CA LEU A 81 11.36 8.48 6.14
C LEU A 81 11.45 8.52 4.61
N ASP A 82 12.66 8.53 4.07
CA ASP A 82 12.89 8.49 2.63
C ASP A 82 12.56 7.12 1.98
N ALA A 83 12.18 6.11 2.75
CA ALA A 83 11.63 4.89 2.18
C ALA A 83 10.30 5.18 1.45
N THR A 84 9.42 5.96 2.07
CA THR A 84 8.06 6.17 1.58
C THR A 84 7.70 7.65 1.34
N MET A 85 8.71 8.53 1.36
CA MET A 85 8.57 9.95 0.99
C MET A 85 9.53 10.32 -0.14
N GLY A 86 9.04 11.09 -1.12
CA GLY A 86 9.78 11.62 -2.26
C GLY A 86 9.30 11.11 -3.61
N PRO A 87 10.11 11.25 -4.68
CA PRO A 87 9.70 10.84 -6.01
C PRO A 87 9.35 9.36 -6.10
N ALA A 88 8.20 9.06 -6.70
CA ALA A 88 7.72 7.71 -6.96
C ALA A 88 7.20 7.60 -8.40
N ARG A 89 7.11 6.40 -8.91
CA ARG A 89 6.56 6.13 -10.23
C ARG A 89 5.37 5.16 -10.11
N VAL A 90 4.26 5.54 -10.69
CA VAL A 90 3.12 4.65 -10.90
C VAL A 90 3.30 3.96 -12.25
N ILE A 91 3.29 2.64 -12.25
CA ILE A 91 3.35 1.78 -13.43
C ILE A 91 1.99 1.09 -13.57
N GLU A 92 1.43 1.16 -14.77
CA GLU A 92 0.22 0.41 -15.10
C GLU A 92 0.60 -1.02 -15.50
N ILE A 93 0.01 -1.99 -14.85
CA ILE A 93 0.19 -3.42 -15.10
C ILE A 93 -0.98 -3.91 -15.93
N THR A 94 -0.65 -4.62 -16.99
CA THR A 94 -1.63 -5.11 -17.96
C THR A 94 -1.96 -6.59 -17.82
N ASP A 95 -1.06 -7.39 -17.23
CA ASP A 95 -1.36 -8.80 -16.94
C ASP A 95 -2.49 -8.88 -15.89
N PRO A 96 -3.57 -9.66 -16.18
CA PRO A 96 -4.72 -9.72 -15.30
C PRO A 96 -4.56 -10.67 -14.10
N ARG A 97 -3.43 -11.36 -13.97
CA ARG A 97 -3.21 -12.40 -12.94
C ARG A 97 -2.08 -12.06 -12.00
N GLU A 98 -0.93 -11.67 -12.55
CA GLU A 98 0.25 -11.36 -11.74
C GLU A 98 1.14 -10.31 -12.43
N ILE A 99 1.90 -9.59 -11.65
CA ILE A 99 2.96 -8.70 -12.12
C ILE A 99 4.14 -9.59 -12.50
N THR A 100 4.50 -9.63 -13.78
CA THR A 100 5.56 -10.49 -14.29
C THR A 100 6.90 -9.77 -14.41
N ALA A 101 8.00 -10.54 -14.32
CA ALA A 101 9.34 -9.97 -14.54
C ALA A 101 9.50 -9.41 -15.96
N ASP A 102 8.88 -10.05 -16.96
CA ASP A 102 8.96 -9.61 -18.36
C ASP A 102 8.29 -8.24 -18.55
N GLU A 103 7.13 -8.03 -17.93
CA GLU A 103 6.46 -6.72 -17.94
C GLU A 103 7.33 -5.65 -17.25
N LEU A 104 7.92 -5.98 -16.09
CA LEU A 104 8.77 -5.05 -15.35
C LEU A 104 10.05 -4.66 -16.09
N ARG A 105 10.68 -5.59 -16.83
CA ARG A 105 11.87 -5.31 -17.66
C ARG A 105 11.58 -4.24 -18.71
N GLY A 106 10.36 -4.20 -19.24
CA GLY A 106 9.91 -3.17 -20.18
C GLY A 106 9.92 -1.75 -19.61
N HIS A 107 9.91 -1.60 -18.28
CA HIS A 107 9.82 -0.30 -17.60
C HIS A 107 11.18 0.29 -17.19
N SER A 108 12.31 -0.41 -17.39
CA SER A 108 13.65 0.10 -17.05
C SER A 108 13.75 0.66 -15.63
N LEU A 109 13.44 -0.15 -14.63
CA LEU A 109 13.47 0.21 -13.21
C LEU A 109 14.89 0.59 -12.77
N ARG A 110 15.01 1.47 -11.77
CA ARG A 110 16.28 1.97 -11.26
C ARG A 110 16.45 1.67 -9.78
N SER A 111 17.70 1.49 -9.35
CA SER A 111 18.03 1.36 -7.94
C SER A 111 17.57 2.60 -7.16
N GLY A 112 17.00 2.37 -5.98
CA GLY A 112 16.46 3.42 -5.11
C GLY A 112 15.12 4.00 -5.54
N GLU A 113 14.51 3.51 -6.62
CA GLU A 113 13.21 3.97 -7.10
C GLU A 113 12.08 3.47 -6.20
N ARG A 114 11.05 4.30 -5.99
CA ARG A 114 9.79 3.90 -5.37
C ARG A 114 8.79 3.63 -6.48
N VAL A 115 8.21 2.45 -6.50
CA VAL A 115 7.35 1.99 -7.61
C VAL A 115 6.01 1.56 -7.05
N LEU A 116 4.93 2.09 -7.60
CA LEU A 116 3.56 1.71 -7.27
C LEU A 116 2.93 1.04 -8.49
N PHE A 117 2.36 -0.13 -8.30
CA PHE A 117 1.76 -0.91 -9.36
C PHE A 117 0.24 -0.69 -9.36
N ARG A 118 -0.23 -0.03 -10.42
CA ARG A 118 -1.64 0.13 -10.71
C ARG A 118 -2.10 -1.05 -11.56
N THR A 119 -2.97 -1.87 -11.01
CA THR A 119 -3.49 -3.07 -11.66
C THR A 119 -5.01 -2.98 -11.87
N SER A 120 -5.62 -4.06 -12.32
CA SER A 120 -7.10 -4.20 -12.34
C SER A 120 -7.71 -4.31 -10.93
N ASN A 121 -6.93 -4.39 -9.88
CA ASN A 121 -7.43 -4.50 -8.51
C ASN A 121 -8.16 -3.23 -8.05
N SER A 122 -7.56 -2.04 -8.27
CA SER A 122 -8.15 -0.78 -7.81
C SER A 122 -9.61 -0.58 -8.23
N PRO A 123 -9.97 -0.70 -9.51
CA PRO A 123 -11.37 -0.51 -9.92
C PRO A 123 -12.28 -1.70 -9.61
N ARG A 124 -11.74 -2.86 -9.19
CA ARG A 124 -12.49 -4.09 -8.97
C ARG A 124 -12.59 -4.47 -7.51
N CYS A 125 -11.45 -4.62 -6.85
CA CYS A 125 -11.40 -5.26 -5.54
C CYS A 125 -11.93 -4.38 -4.41
N TRP A 126 -11.72 -3.05 -4.49
CA TRP A 126 -12.23 -2.12 -3.48
C TRP A 126 -13.74 -1.87 -3.56
N LEU A 127 -14.37 -2.23 -4.69
CA LEU A 127 -15.84 -2.18 -4.85
C LEU A 127 -16.54 -3.45 -4.38
N ALA A 128 -15.79 -4.52 -4.08
CA ALA A 128 -16.34 -5.76 -3.57
C ALA A 128 -16.74 -5.64 -2.10
N ASP A 129 -17.79 -6.37 -1.70
CA ASP A 129 -18.24 -6.44 -0.31
C ASP A 129 -17.44 -7.46 0.53
N SER A 130 -16.63 -8.29 -0.13
CA SER A 130 -15.83 -9.35 0.50
C SER A 130 -14.43 -9.41 -0.10
N PHE A 131 -13.56 -10.17 0.56
CA PHE A 131 -12.22 -10.45 0.07
C PHE A 131 -12.25 -11.10 -1.32
N VAL A 132 -11.43 -10.58 -2.23
CA VAL A 132 -11.27 -11.09 -3.59
C VAL A 132 -9.99 -11.90 -3.65
N GLU A 133 -10.11 -13.21 -3.86
CA GLU A 133 -8.97 -14.14 -3.81
C GLU A 133 -8.09 -14.10 -5.06
N ASP A 134 -8.69 -13.80 -6.23
CA ASP A 134 -8.04 -13.77 -7.55
C ASP A 134 -7.52 -12.37 -7.92
N PHE A 135 -7.01 -11.63 -6.95
CA PHE A 135 -6.40 -10.33 -7.18
C PHE A 135 -5.02 -10.45 -7.87
N VAL A 136 -4.62 -9.39 -8.57
CA VAL A 136 -3.28 -9.30 -9.20
C VAL A 136 -2.24 -9.07 -8.11
N TYR A 137 -1.18 -9.86 -8.10
CA TYR A 137 -0.10 -9.85 -7.11
C TYR A 137 1.29 -9.85 -7.79
N ILE A 138 2.36 -9.72 -7.04
CA ILE A 138 3.73 -9.76 -7.57
C ILE A 138 4.16 -11.22 -7.71
N GLY A 139 4.44 -11.66 -8.96
CA GLY A 139 4.98 -13.00 -9.23
C GLY A 139 6.40 -13.16 -8.68
N GLU A 140 6.82 -14.40 -8.40
CA GLU A 140 8.12 -14.70 -7.80
C GLU A 140 9.29 -14.08 -8.58
N GLN A 141 9.34 -14.30 -9.89
CA GLN A 141 10.40 -13.75 -10.74
C GLN A 141 10.39 -12.22 -10.80
N ALA A 142 9.21 -11.60 -10.64
CA ALA A 142 9.09 -10.15 -10.54
C ALA A 142 9.66 -9.64 -9.21
N ALA A 143 9.38 -10.33 -8.10
CA ALA A 143 9.95 -10.00 -6.80
C ALA A 143 11.49 -10.11 -6.82
N GLU A 144 12.03 -11.17 -7.41
CA GLU A 144 13.48 -11.35 -7.61
C GLU A 144 14.06 -10.21 -8.45
N HIS A 145 13.43 -9.84 -9.57
CA HIS A 145 13.86 -8.73 -10.41
C HIS A 145 13.84 -7.39 -9.68
N LEU A 146 12.83 -7.12 -8.84
CA LEU A 146 12.76 -5.93 -8.00
C LEU A 146 13.89 -5.90 -6.96
N ALA A 147 14.19 -7.05 -6.35
CA ALA A 147 15.28 -7.21 -5.40
C ALA A 147 16.66 -7.00 -6.06
N GLU A 148 16.92 -7.60 -7.22
CA GLU A 148 18.15 -7.42 -8.00
C GLU A 148 18.33 -5.97 -8.44
N THR A 149 17.25 -5.30 -8.85
CA THR A 149 17.27 -3.88 -9.23
C THR A 149 17.49 -2.96 -8.01
N ARG A 150 17.22 -3.45 -6.79
CA ARG A 150 17.33 -2.71 -5.53
C ARG A 150 16.41 -1.49 -5.52
N VAL A 151 15.16 -1.66 -5.92
CA VAL A 151 14.17 -0.60 -5.75
C VAL A 151 14.02 -0.29 -4.25
N ARG A 152 13.62 0.92 -3.91
CA ARG A 152 13.50 1.35 -2.51
C ARG A 152 12.23 0.85 -1.86
N THR A 153 11.13 0.93 -2.61
CA THR A 153 9.79 0.64 -2.11
C THR A 153 8.94 0.13 -3.26
N VAL A 154 8.09 -0.83 -2.97
CA VAL A 154 7.02 -1.27 -3.84
C VAL A 154 5.67 -0.97 -3.20
N GLY A 155 4.68 -0.62 -4.01
CA GLY A 155 3.29 -0.47 -3.55
C GLY A 155 2.34 -1.21 -4.48
N VAL A 156 1.31 -1.84 -3.89
CA VAL A 156 0.27 -2.55 -4.62
C VAL A 156 -1.12 -2.05 -4.27
N ASP A 157 -2.01 -2.19 -5.21
CA ASP A 157 -3.37 -1.66 -5.13
C ASP A 157 -4.40 -2.68 -4.64
N TYR A 158 -3.97 -3.63 -3.80
CA TYR A 158 -4.84 -4.48 -2.99
C TYR A 158 -4.10 -4.96 -1.74
N LEU A 159 -4.69 -5.96 -1.06
CA LEU A 159 -4.39 -6.33 0.33
C LEU A 159 -3.07 -7.08 0.52
N SER A 160 -2.39 -7.54 -0.55
CA SER A 160 -1.09 -8.18 -0.42
C SER A 160 -0.25 -8.08 -1.70
N VAL A 161 1.08 -8.00 -1.54
CA VAL A 161 2.05 -8.19 -2.63
C VAL A 161 2.13 -9.64 -3.07
N GLY A 162 1.76 -10.58 -2.20
CA GLY A 162 1.75 -12.02 -2.49
C GLY A 162 0.34 -12.53 -2.79
N GLY A 163 0.23 -13.49 -3.73
CA GLY A 163 -1.05 -14.07 -4.12
C GLY A 163 -1.65 -14.97 -3.04
N TYR A 164 -2.99 -14.97 -2.92
CA TYR A 164 -3.71 -15.79 -1.93
C TYR A 164 -3.53 -17.30 -2.17
N HIS A 165 -3.53 -17.72 -3.43
CA HIS A 165 -3.34 -19.12 -3.82
C HIS A 165 -1.86 -19.43 -4.22
N ALA A 166 -0.91 -18.55 -3.88
CA ALA A 166 0.52 -18.69 -4.15
C ALA A 166 1.32 -18.62 -2.85
N ASP A 167 2.65 -18.80 -2.92
CA ASP A 167 3.52 -18.61 -1.74
C ASP A 167 3.76 -17.11 -1.48
N GLY A 168 2.72 -16.44 -0.98
CA GLY A 168 2.78 -15.01 -0.64
C GLY A 168 3.87 -14.69 0.38
N ALA A 169 4.12 -15.57 1.35
CA ALA A 169 5.18 -15.40 2.33
C ALA A 169 6.58 -15.37 1.70
N LYS A 170 6.79 -16.12 0.61
CA LYS A 170 8.04 -16.08 -0.14
C LYS A 170 8.27 -14.72 -0.80
N ILE A 171 7.23 -14.14 -1.39
CA ILE A 171 7.31 -12.82 -2.03
C ILE A 171 7.70 -11.75 -1.01
N HIS A 172 7.04 -11.71 0.15
CA HIS A 172 7.41 -10.79 1.22
C HIS A 172 8.86 -10.98 1.67
N ARG A 173 9.30 -12.22 1.88
CA ARG A 173 10.70 -12.50 2.27
C ARG A 173 11.71 -12.03 1.23
N ILE A 174 11.46 -12.23 -0.06
CA ILE A 174 12.35 -11.75 -1.14
C ILE A 174 12.48 -10.23 -1.06
N LEU A 175 11.36 -9.51 -1.03
CA LEU A 175 11.34 -8.05 -1.03
C LEU A 175 11.95 -7.46 0.25
N LEU A 176 11.48 -7.89 1.42
CA LEU A 176 11.93 -7.37 2.71
C LEU A 176 13.39 -7.70 3.00
N SER A 177 13.88 -8.88 2.60
CA SER A 177 15.31 -9.25 2.73
C SER A 177 16.23 -8.41 1.85
N ALA A 178 15.71 -7.89 0.74
CA ALA A 178 16.43 -6.95 -0.12
C ALA A 178 16.38 -5.49 0.40
N GLY A 179 15.75 -5.24 1.55
CA GLY A 179 15.57 -3.91 2.14
C GLY A 179 14.50 -3.07 1.45
N ILE A 180 13.61 -3.70 0.71
CA ILE A 180 12.49 -3.04 0.01
C ILE A 180 11.33 -2.93 0.98
N TRP A 181 10.84 -1.70 1.22
CA TRP A 181 9.64 -1.46 2.00
C TRP A 181 8.39 -1.73 1.16
N ILE A 182 7.36 -2.27 1.77
CA ILE A 182 6.14 -2.66 1.08
C ILE A 182 4.99 -1.76 1.53
N ILE A 183 4.23 -1.23 0.56
CA ILE A 183 2.98 -0.52 0.78
C ILE A 183 1.86 -1.37 0.18
N GLU A 184 0.88 -1.72 0.97
CA GLU A 184 -0.29 -2.49 0.54
C GLU A 184 -1.58 -1.68 0.72
N GLY A 185 -2.62 -2.09 0.06
CA GLY A 185 -3.93 -1.48 0.24
C GLY A 185 -4.09 -0.09 -0.38
N LEU A 186 -3.41 0.20 -1.49
CA LEU A 186 -3.61 1.45 -2.22
C LEU A 186 -4.89 1.39 -3.07
N ASP A 187 -5.55 2.53 -3.24
CA ASP A 187 -6.55 2.74 -4.29
C ASP A 187 -5.97 3.67 -5.37
N LEU A 188 -5.50 3.09 -6.46
CA LEU A 188 -4.91 3.80 -7.58
C LEU A 188 -5.91 4.06 -8.73
N SER A 189 -7.21 3.87 -8.51
CA SER A 189 -8.25 4.05 -9.55
C SER A 189 -8.27 5.46 -10.13
N ALA A 190 -8.00 6.48 -9.32
CA ALA A 190 -7.94 7.89 -9.75
C ALA A 190 -6.57 8.33 -10.30
N VAL A 191 -5.57 7.43 -10.32
CA VAL A 191 -4.18 7.75 -10.69
C VAL A 191 -3.85 7.16 -12.05
N ARG A 192 -3.04 7.85 -12.85
CA ARG A 192 -2.50 7.35 -14.12
C ARG A 192 -1.05 6.93 -13.96
N ALA A 193 -0.55 6.09 -14.88
CA ALA A 193 0.88 5.83 -14.99
C ALA A 193 1.65 7.13 -15.17
N GLY A 194 2.75 7.31 -14.42
CA GLY A 194 3.52 8.55 -14.43
C GLY A 194 4.40 8.74 -13.19
N ARG A 195 4.99 9.92 -13.10
CA ARG A 195 5.85 10.30 -11.97
C ARG A 195 5.10 11.19 -10.99
N TYR A 196 5.31 10.92 -9.72
CA TYR A 196 4.62 11.59 -8.61
C TYR A 196 5.61 11.93 -7.50
N GLU A 197 5.30 12.95 -6.73
CA GLU A 197 5.77 13.06 -5.37
C GLU A 197 4.85 12.22 -4.49
N MET A 198 5.42 11.39 -3.65
CA MET A 198 4.71 10.51 -2.74
C MET A 198 4.97 10.86 -1.29
N ILE A 199 3.92 10.82 -0.49
CA ILE A 199 3.99 10.78 0.97
C ILE A 199 3.14 9.59 1.41
N CYS A 200 3.77 8.60 2.07
CA CYS A 200 3.07 7.49 2.69
C CYS A 200 3.69 7.23 4.05
N LEU A 201 3.05 7.70 5.12
CA LEU A 201 3.59 7.61 6.45
C LEU A 201 2.73 6.72 7.34
N PRO A 202 3.31 5.66 7.93
CA PRO A 202 2.62 4.79 8.87
C PRO A 202 2.50 5.45 10.24
N VAL A 203 1.57 4.97 11.04
CA VAL A 203 1.57 5.24 12.48
C VAL A 203 2.85 4.64 13.07
N LYS A 204 3.57 5.42 13.88
CA LYS A 204 4.83 4.97 14.51
C LYS A 204 4.53 4.06 15.72
N LEU A 205 4.38 2.76 15.45
CA LEU A 205 4.11 1.73 16.46
C LEU A 205 5.42 1.02 16.82
N HIS A 206 5.78 1.04 18.11
CA HIS A 206 7.04 0.48 18.57
C HIS A 206 7.14 -1.02 18.30
N GLY A 207 8.18 -1.43 17.56
CA GLY A 207 8.50 -2.82 17.25
C GLY A 207 7.45 -3.55 16.43
N SER A 208 6.47 -2.85 15.83
CA SER A 208 5.38 -3.47 15.08
C SER A 208 5.85 -3.98 13.72
N ASP A 209 5.25 -5.09 13.31
CA ASP A 209 5.43 -5.75 12.01
C ASP A 209 4.85 -4.96 10.83
N GLY A 210 4.03 -3.95 11.10
CA GLY A 210 3.48 -3.03 10.14
C GLY A 210 2.67 -1.95 10.82
N ALA A 211 2.12 -1.02 10.05
CA ALA A 211 1.18 -0.03 10.57
C ALA A 211 0.29 0.56 9.47
N PRO A 212 -0.96 0.92 9.80
CA PRO A 212 -1.82 1.70 8.92
C PRO A 212 -1.14 3.02 8.53
N ALA A 213 -1.34 3.40 7.27
CA ALA A 213 -0.71 4.58 6.68
C ALA A 213 -1.72 5.45 5.92
N ARG A 214 -1.37 6.74 5.73
CA ARG A 214 -2.02 7.60 4.77
C ARG A 214 -1.10 7.82 3.59
N ALA A 215 -1.55 7.43 2.39
CA ALA A 215 -0.79 7.54 1.15
C ALA A 215 -1.35 8.65 0.26
N LEU A 216 -0.49 9.56 -0.15
CA LEU A 216 -0.82 10.72 -0.99
C LEU A 216 0.14 10.77 -2.17
N LEU A 217 -0.37 11.12 -3.34
CA LEU A 217 0.40 11.33 -4.56
C LEU A 217 0.13 12.71 -5.14
N ARG A 218 1.17 13.41 -5.59
CA ARG A 218 1.08 14.65 -6.34
C ARG A 218 1.82 14.49 -7.67
N PRO A 219 1.18 14.71 -8.84
CA PRO A 219 1.87 14.61 -10.12
C PRO A 219 3.11 15.50 -10.16
N LEU A 220 4.22 14.96 -10.65
CA LEU A 220 5.42 15.74 -10.99
C LEU A 220 5.29 16.18 -12.45
N THR A 221 5.38 17.49 -12.67
CA THR A 221 5.39 18.11 -13.99
C THR A 221 6.71 17.88 -14.73
#